data_41b1c1ba14373ff353273cb1a0f69036
#
_entry.id   41b1c1ba14373ff353273cb1a0f69036
#
_cell.length_a   1.000
_cell.length_b   1.000
_cell.length_c   1.000
_cell.angle_alpha   90.00
_cell.angle_beta   90.00
_cell.angle_gamma   90.00
#
_symmetry.space_group_name_H-M   'P 1'
#
loop_
_entity.id
_entity.type
_entity.pdbx_description
1 polymer ?
#
loop_
_entity_poly.entity_id
_entity_poly.type
_entity_poly.pdbx_seq_one_letter_code
_entity_poly.pdbx_strand_id
1 'polypeptide(L)'
;MKFPNLIDVILLYGKRFTIESMFREMKQVVYAFCYRFWSKHMPKLNRYKKKTEPDLTEKITDKKSQKRIQLALKAIEGFVFCACISIGILQMTALRFSGTSEFDKLRYMRTVRNAVPSEATIADLIKKKFFIFCKNSRI
;
A
#
# COMPACT_ATOMS: atom_id res chain seq x y z
N MET A 1 -22.65 29.44 -10.15
CA MET A 1 -21.55 28.44 -10.09
C MET A 1 -20.27 29.15 -10.56
N LYS A 2 -19.27 29.32 -9.67
CA LYS A 2 -17.95 29.84 -10.09
C LYS A 2 -17.18 28.68 -10.73
N PHE A 3 -16.78 28.84 -11.97
CA PHE A 3 -15.88 27.88 -12.62
C PHE A 3 -14.53 27.90 -11.88
N PRO A 4 -13.92 26.73 -11.62
CA PRO A 4 -12.61 26.67 -10.99
C PRO A 4 -11.59 27.39 -11.89
N ASN A 5 -10.70 28.17 -11.27
CA ASN A 5 -9.62 28.83 -11.98
C ASN A 5 -8.69 27.79 -12.62
N LEU A 6 -8.08 28.10 -13.75
CA LEU A 6 -7.15 27.20 -14.45
C LEU A 6 -6.04 26.67 -13.50
N ILE A 7 -5.58 27.52 -12.59
CA ILE A 7 -4.58 27.17 -11.58
C ILE A 7 -5.12 26.08 -10.63
N ASP A 8 -6.39 26.19 -10.20
CA ASP A 8 -7.00 25.19 -9.31
C ASP A 8 -7.14 23.83 -9.99
N VAL A 9 -7.43 23.83 -11.30
CA VAL A 9 -7.50 22.59 -12.10
C VAL A 9 -6.13 21.92 -12.18
N ILE A 10 -5.05 22.70 -12.41
CA ILE A 10 -3.68 22.19 -12.48
C ILE A 10 -3.25 21.62 -11.11
N LEU A 11 -3.57 22.32 -10.02
CA LEU A 11 -3.27 21.87 -8.67
C LEU A 11 -4.02 20.56 -8.31
N LEU A 12 -5.30 20.47 -8.68
CA LEU A 12 -6.10 19.26 -8.51
C LEU A 12 -5.52 18.07 -9.30
N TYR A 13 -5.09 18.32 -10.53
CA TYR A 13 -4.44 17.29 -11.35
C TYR A 13 -3.12 16.83 -10.74
N GLY A 14 -2.31 17.75 -10.20
CA GLY A 14 -1.09 17.42 -9.46
C GLY A 14 -1.36 16.54 -8.23
N LYS A 15 -2.45 16.81 -7.49
CA LYS A 15 -2.88 15.96 -6.36
C LYS A 15 -3.28 14.55 -6.79
N ARG A 16 -3.92 14.41 -7.96
CA ARG A 16 -4.21 13.08 -8.53
C ARG A 16 -2.95 12.26 -8.76
N PHE A 17 -1.91 12.88 -9.32
CA PHE A 17 -0.62 12.21 -9.51
C PHE A 17 0.01 11.72 -8.20
N THR A 18 -0.17 12.48 -7.12
CA THR A 18 0.28 12.08 -5.77
C THR A 18 -0.44 10.81 -5.30
N ILE A 19 -1.75 10.69 -5.56
CA ILE A 19 -2.53 9.49 -5.23
C ILE A 19 -2.02 8.26 -6.01
N GLU A 20 -1.77 8.42 -7.30
CA GLU A 20 -1.23 7.35 -8.16
C GLU A 20 0.16 6.90 -7.67
N SER A 21 1.00 7.84 -7.26
CA SER A 21 2.31 7.55 -6.66
C SER A 21 2.18 6.79 -5.34
N MET A 22 1.24 7.19 -4.47
CA MET A 22 0.95 6.49 -3.22
C MET A 22 0.51 5.04 -3.46
N PHE A 23 -0.39 4.80 -4.42
CA PHE A 23 -0.81 3.44 -4.78
C PHE A 23 0.36 2.60 -5.29
N ARG A 24 1.26 3.19 -6.06
CA ARG A 24 2.48 2.52 -6.53
C ARG A 24 3.36 2.12 -5.35
N GLU A 25 3.61 3.02 -4.40
CA GLU A 25 4.40 2.73 -3.20
C GLU A 25 3.73 1.65 -2.33
N MET A 26 2.42 1.72 -2.12
CA MET A 26 1.66 0.67 -1.43
C MET A 26 1.85 -0.70 -2.09
N LYS A 27 1.88 -0.75 -3.42
CA LYS A 27 2.02 -1.98 -4.18
C LYS A 27 3.45 -2.52 -4.15
N GLN A 28 4.45 -1.65 -4.25
CA GLN A 28 5.86 -2.03 -4.43
C GLN A 28 6.61 -2.14 -3.10
N VAL A 29 6.32 -1.30 -2.12
CA VAL A 29 7.06 -1.23 -0.85
C VAL A 29 6.46 -2.12 0.22
N VAL A 30 5.14 -2.03 0.43
CA VAL A 30 4.44 -2.79 1.49
C VAL A 30 3.60 -3.95 0.98
N TYR A 31 3.55 -4.18 -0.33
CA TYR A 31 2.83 -5.28 -0.97
C TYR A 31 1.34 -5.34 -0.61
N ALA A 32 0.69 -4.19 -0.44
CA ALA A 32 -0.69 -4.04 0.02
C ALA A 32 -1.73 -4.85 -0.78
N PHE A 33 -1.44 -5.16 -2.04
CA PHE A 33 -2.34 -5.89 -2.93
C PHE A 33 -1.84 -7.31 -3.23
N CYS A 34 -0.86 -7.81 -2.47
CA CYS A 34 -0.29 -9.14 -2.66
C CYS A 34 -0.93 -10.22 -1.76
N TYR A 35 -2.15 -9.99 -1.29
CA TYR A 35 -2.89 -10.99 -0.53
C TYR A 35 -3.20 -12.21 -1.41
N ARG A 36 -2.62 -13.36 -1.07
CA ARG A 36 -2.68 -14.58 -1.92
C ARG A 36 -3.64 -15.65 -1.39
N PHE A 37 -4.26 -15.44 -0.24
CA PHE A 37 -5.15 -16.41 0.36
C PHE A 37 -6.56 -16.27 -0.22
N TRP A 38 -6.89 -17.13 -1.16
CA TRP A 38 -8.22 -17.19 -1.76
C TRP A 38 -9.03 -18.28 -1.09
N SER A 39 -10.21 -17.94 -0.57
CA SER A 39 -11.10 -18.96 -0.02
C SER A 39 -11.68 -19.85 -1.14
N LYS A 40 -11.61 -21.16 -0.98
CA LYS A 40 -12.24 -22.11 -1.92
C LYS A 40 -13.75 -21.93 -2.07
N HIS A 41 -14.39 -21.21 -1.14
CA HIS A 41 -15.82 -20.88 -1.17
C HIS A 41 -16.12 -19.62 -2.00
N MET A 42 -15.10 -18.84 -2.37
CA MET A 42 -15.28 -17.69 -3.25
C MET A 42 -15.39 -18.16 -4.71
N PRO A 43 -16.37 -17.67 -5.46
CA PRO A 43 -16.50 -18.03 -6.87
C PRO A 43 -15.30 -17.49 -7.65
N LYS A 44 -14.86 -18.25 -8.65
CA LYS A 44 -13.82 -17.79 -9.57
C LYS A 44 -14.41 -16.66 -10.42
N LEU A 45 -13.89 -15.46 -10.25
CA LEU A 45 -14.29 -14.31 -11.04
C LEU A 45 -13.60 -14.34 -12.40
N ASN A 46 -14.37 -14.20 -13.47
CA ASN A 46 -13.81 -14.02 -14.80
C ASN A 46 -13.13 -12.65 -14.89
N ARG A 47 -11.93 -12.61 -15.47
CA ARG A 47 -11.14 -11.38 -15.63
C ARG A 47 -11.87 -10.32 -16.47
N TYR A 48 -12.73 -10.76 -17.38
CA TYR A 48 -13.53 -9.91 -18.25
C TYR A 48 -15.01 -10.26 -18.07
N LYS A 49 -15.65 -9.59 -17.09
CA LYS A 49 -17.09 -9.73 -16.85
C LYS A 49 -17.85 -8.89 -17.90
N LYS A 50 -18.81 -9.50 -18.60
CA LYS A 50 -19.76 -8.75 -19.43
C LYS A 50 -20.70 -7.97 -18.51
N LYS A 51 -21.10 -6.74 -18.89
CA LYS A 51 -22.00 -5.88 -18.10
C LYS A 51 -23.34 -6.54 -17.74
N THR A 52 -23.77 -7.53 -18.50
CA THR A 52 -25.05 -8.26 -18.35
C THR A 52 -24.91 -9.54 -17.51
N GLU A 53 -23.71 -9.95 -17.10
CA GLU A 53 -23.56 -11.16 -16.28
C GLU A 53 -23.95 -10.87 -14.84
N PRO A 54 -24.85 -11.66 -14.23
CA PRO A 54 -25.24 -11.54 -12.83
C PRO A 54 -24.03 -11.78 -11.93
N ASP A 55 -24.05 -11.17 -10.73
CA ASP A 55 -22.97 -11.34 -9.79
C ASP A 55 -22.95 -12.79 -9.27
N LEU A 56 -21.81 -13.47 -9.45
CA LEU A 56 -21.66 -14.87 -9.03
C LEU A 56 -21.80 -15.03 -7.51
N THR A 57 -21.63 -13.94 -6.75
CA THR A 57 -21.82 -13.94 -5.29
C THR A 57 -23.28 -14.08 -4.88
N GLU A 58 -24.24 -13.64 -5.71
CA GLU A 58 -25.69 -13.76 -5.46
C GLU A 58 -26.17 -15.21 -5.50
N LYS A 59 -25.45 -16.08 -6.20
CA LYS A 59 -25.79 -17.52 -6.33
C LYS A 59 -25.41 -18.36 -5.12
N ILE A 60 -24.73 -17.77 -4.12
CA ILE A 60 -24.26 -18.51 -2.96
C ILE A 60 -25.33 -18.50 -1.86
N THR A 61 -26.13 -19.56 -1.83
CA THR A 61 -27.24 -19.71 -0.86
C THR A 61 -26.82 -20.39 0.44
N ASP A 62 -25.70 -21.11 0.44
CA ASP A 62 -25.22 -21.83 1.62
C ASP A 62 -24.65 -20.90 2.68
N LYS A 63 -25.29 -20.85 3.86
CA LYS A 63 -24.92 -20.01 5.01
C LYS A 63 -23.47 -20.22 5.48
N LYS A 64 -22.95 -21.44 5.39
CA LYS A 64 -21.57 -21.79 5.82
C LYS A 64 -20.56 -21.17 4.86
N SER A 65 -20.84 -21.22 3.56
CA SER A 65 -20.01 -20.59 2.52
C SER A 65 -20.06 -19.06 2.61
N GLN A 66 -21.23 -18.47 2.83
CA GLN A 66 -21.37 -17.02 3.06
C GLN A 66 -20.52 -16.55 4.24
N LYS A 67 -20.61 -17.25 5.40
CA LYS A 67 -19.80 -16.90 6.58
C LYS A 67 -18.30 -16.97 6.31
N ARG A 68 -17.83 -17.98 5.58
CA ARG A 68 -16.41 -18.12 5.22
C ARG A 68 -15.95 -17.05 4.24
N ILE A 69 -16.80 -16.64 3.30
CA ILE A 69 -16.52 -15.52 2.38
C ILE A 69 -16.41 -14.22 3.15
N GLN A 70 -17.34 -13.94 4.07
CA GLN A 70 -17.28 -12.74 4.91
C GLN A 70 -15.99 -12.68 5.75
N LEU A 71 -15.55 -13.80 6.31
CA LEU A 71 -14.27 -13.87 7.05
C LEU A 71 -13.07 -13.60 6.13
N ALA A 72 -13.09 -14.14 4.90
CA ALA A 72 -12.04 -13.89 3.93
C ALA A 72 -11.98 -12.41 3.50
N LEU A 73 -13.14 -11.77 3.28
CA LEU A 73 -13.21 -10.33 2.96
C LEU A 73 -12.67 -9.48 4.11
N LYS A 74 -13.07 -9.75 5.36
CA LYS A 74 -12.52 -9.07 6.54
C LYS A 74 -11.02 -9.23 6.66
N ALA A 75 -10.49 -10.41 6.34
CA ALA A 75 -9.04 -10.63 6.35
C ALA A 75 -8.31 -9.83 5.27
N ILE A 76 -8.89 -9.70 4.06
CA ILE A 76 -8.35 -8.86 2.98
C ILE A 76 -8.38 -7.38 3.39
N GLU A 77 -9.51 -6.91 3.92
CA GLU A 77 -9.65 -5.52 4.42
C GLU A 77 -8.61 -5.23 5.52
N GLY A 78 -8.47 -6.12 6.50
CA GLY A 78 -7.48 -5.99 7.56
C GLY A 78 -6.05 -5.95 7.02
N PHE A 79 -5.73 -6.78 6.04
CA PHE A 79 -4.42 -6.78 5.39
C PHE A 79 -4.12 -5.45 4.68
N VAL A 80 -5.07 -4.91 3.91
CA VAL A 80 -4.92 -3.62 3.25
C VAL A 80 -4.80 -2.49 4.27
N PHE A 81 -5.59 -2.54 5.35
CA PHE A 81 -5.53 -1.57 6.43
C PHE A 81 -4.16 -1.55 7.12
N CYS A 82 -3.59 -2.71 7.44
CA CYS A 82 -2.23 -2.82 7.97
C CYS A 82 -1.19 -2.23 7.00
N ALA A 83 -1.35 -2.45 5.70
CA ALA A 83 -0.46 -1.86 4.70
C ALA A 83 -0.57 -0.32 4.65
N CYS A 84 -1.77 0.24 4.77
CA CYS A 84 -1.98 1.69 4.87
C CYS A 84 -1.29 2.28 6.11
N ILE A 85 -1.42 1.62 7.26
CA ILE A 85 -0.71 2.03 8.50
C ILE A 85 0.79 1.97 8.29
N SER A 86 1.31 0.92 7.67
CA SER A 86 2.73 0.76 7.41
C SER A 86 3.30 1.87 6.53
N ILE A 87 2.60 2.26 5.46
CA ILE A 87 3.01 3.41 4.63
C ILE A 87 2.99 4.70 5.45
N GLY A 88 1.95 4.94 6.24
CA GLY A 88 1.87 6.12 7.11
C GLY A 88 3.06 6.20 8.09
N ILE A 89 3.45 5.08 8.70
CA ILE A 89 4.63 5.02 9.60
C ILE A 89 5.91 5.33 8.82
N LEU A 90 6.08 4.78 7.62
CA LEU A 90 7.26 5.06 6.78
C LEU A 90 7.34 6.55 6.41
N GLN A 91 6.22 7.17 6.06
CA GLN A 91 6.16 8.60 5.74
C GLN A 91 6.46 9.48 6.95
N MET A 92 5.86 9.19 8.10
CA MET A 92 6.17 9.90 9.35
C MET A 92 7.65 9.76 9.72
N THR A 93 8.22 8.57 9.56
CA THR A 93 9.63 8.30 9.80
C THR A 93 10.51 9.11 8.84
N ALA A 94 10.16 9.13 7.55
CA ALA A 94 10.87 9.91 6.55
C ALA A 94 10.90 11.40 6.89
N LEU A 95 9.77 11.97 7.30
CA LEU A 95 9.69 13.38 7.73
C LEU A 95 10.51 13.67 8.98
N ARG A 96 10.43 12.79 9.98
CA ARG A 96 11.12 12.97 11.27
C ARG A 96 12.63 12.89 11.16
N PHE A 97 13.14 12.07 10.26
CA PHE A 97 14.57 11.85 10.05
C PHE A 97 15.13 12.57 8.83
N SER A 98 14.34 13.41 8.15
CA SER A 98 14.83 14.24 7.05
C SER A 98 15.96 15.16 7.55
N GLY A 99 17.04 15.24 6.77
CA GLY A 99 18.22 16.07 7.12
C GLY A 99 19.22 15.43 8.09
N THR A 100 19.04 14.15 8.46
CA THR A 100 20.05 13.43 9.26
C THR A 100 21.10 12.77 8.36
N SER A 101 22.37 12.78 8.78
CA SER A 101 23.49 12.19 8.03
C SER A 101 23.40 10.67 7.80
N GLU A 102 22.49 10.00 8.50
CA GLU A 102 22.28 8.55 8.32
C GLU A 102 21.76 8.19 6.91
N PHE A 103 21.11 9.15 6.22
CA PHE A 103 20.55 8.94 4.88
C PHE A 103 21.55 9.23 3.75
N ASP A 104 22.65 9.96 4.03
CA ASP A 104 23.64 10.32 3.00
C ASP A 104 24.36 9.11 2.39
N LYS A 105 24.35 7.98 3.07
CA LYS A 105 25.00 6.71 2.66
C LYS A 105 24.05 5.72 1.98
N LEU A 106 22.78 6.07 1.78
CA LEU A 106 21.80 5.13 1.25
C LEU A 106 21.78 5.10 -0.28
N ARG A 107 21.88 3.90 -0.81
CA ARG A 107 22.04 3.60 -2.25
C ARG A 107 20.92 4.15 -3.17
N TYR A 108 19.76 4.47 -2.62
CA TYR A 108 18.58 4.89 -3.38
C TYR A 108 18.33 6.41 -3.38
N MET A 109 19.19 7.18 -2.76
CA MET A 109 19.09 8.64 -2.78
C MET A 109 19.62 9.17 -4.10
N ARG A 110 18.74 9.38 -5.07
CA ARG A 110 19.08 9.98 -6.36
C ARG A 110 19.42 11.47 -6.28
N THR A 111 18.97 12.14 -5.24
CA THR A 111 19.18 13.58 -5.05
C THR A 111 19.53 13.86 -3.58
N VAL A 112 20.77 14.24 -3.33
CA VAL A 112 21.33 14.50 -2.01
C VAL A 112 20.91 15.88 -1.45
N ARG A 113 20.14 16.69 -2.18
CA ARG A 113 19.76 18.03 -1.74
C ARG A 113 18.44 18.02 -0.97
N ASN A 114 18.52 18.06 0.35
CA ASN A 114 17.41 18.39 1.29
C ASN A 114 16.05 17.72 1.03
N ALA A 115 16.00 16.66 0.24
CA ALA A 115 14.78 15.96 -0.06
C ALA A 115 14.46 14.96 1.06
N VAL A 116 13.20 14.89 1.44
CA VAL A 116 12.68 13.85 2.33
C VAL A 116 12.94 12.49 1.67
N PRO A 117 13.56 11.52 2.38
CA PRO A 117 13.82 10.19 1.83
C PRO A 117 12.51 9.49 1.46
N SER A 118 12.54 8.68 0.39
CA SER A 118 11.36 7.93 -0.03
C SER A 118 11.01 6.81 0.96
N GLU A 119 9.77 6.37 0.96
CA GLU A 119 9.28 5.26 1.78
C GLU A 119 10.09 3.98 1.53
N ALA A 120 10.50 3.73 0.29
CA ALA A 120 11.37 2.60 -0.07
C ALA A 120 12.74 2.68 0.62
N THR A 121 13.32 3.88 0.70
CA THR A 121 14.60 4.13 1.37
C THR A 121 14.49 3.86 2.86
N ILE A 122 13.43 4.35 3.50
CA ILE A 122 13.16 4.11 4.92
C ILE A 122 12.92 2.61 5.19
N ALA A 123 12.13 1.94 4.36
CA ALA A 123 11.88 0.52 4.50
C ALA A 123 13.18 -0.31 4.42
N ASP A 124 14.09 0.03 3.51
CA ASP A 124 15.39 -0.64 3.39
C ASP A 124 16.29 -0.39 4.61
N LEU A 125 16.30 0.84 5.12
CA LEU A 125 17.04 1.18 6.35
C LEU A 125 16.52 0.39 7.56
N ILE A 126 15.19 0.33 7.74
CA ILE A 126 14.58 -0.42 8.83
C ILE A 126 14.92 -1.91 8.71
N LYS A 127 14.82 -2.48 7.51
CA LYS A 127 15.20 -3.89 7.27
C LYS A 127 16.64 -4.17 7.66
N LYS A 128 17.58 -3.30 7.27
CA LYS A 128 19.01 -3.46 7.60
C LYS A 128 19.25 -3.38 9.11
N LYS A 129 18.69 -2.35 9.78
CA LYS A 129 18.83 -2.18 11.24
C LYS A 129 18.19 -3.34 12.00
N PHE A 130 17.01 -3.80 11.58
CA PHE A 130 16.33 -4.95 12.18
C PHE A 130 17.14 -6.25 12.01
N PHE A 131 17.72 -6.46 10.84
CA PHE A 131 18.54 -7.65 10.60
C PHE A 131 19.79 -7.69 11.47
N ILE A 132 20.46 -6.54 11.64
CA ILE A 132 21.61 -6.40 12.54
C ILE A 132 21.19 -6.66 13.99
N PHE A 133 20.07 -6.10 14.42
CA PHE A 133 19.52 -6.33 15.77
C PHE A 133 19.25 -7.83 16.01
N CYS A 134 18.57 -8.51 15.09
CA CYS A 134 18.29 -9.95 15.21
C CYS A 134 19.57 -10.81 15.22
N LYS A 135 20.61 -10.40 14.48
CA LYS A 135 21.89 -11.09 14.46
C LYS A 135 22.61 -10.96 15.82
N ASN A 136 22.59 -9.78 16.41
CA ASN A 136 23.25 -9.50 17.69
C ASN A 136 22.46 -10.06 18.89
N SER A 137 21.16 -10.32 18.76
CA SER A 137 20.31 -10.91 19.82
C SER A 137 20.36 -12.44 19.88
N ARG A 138 21.15 -13.08 19.02
CA ARG A 138 21.37 -14.54 19.01
C ARG A 138 22.63 -14.97 19.74
N ILE A 139 23.04 -14.18 20.74
CA ILE A 139 24.15 -14.55 21.67
C ILE A 139 23.53 -15.10 22.95
#